data_c0c5d88b6fdc157fd72727af264ba4c6
#
_entry.id   c0c5d88b6fdc157fd72727af264ba4c6
#
_cell.length_a   1.000
_cell.length_b   1.000
_cell.length_c   1.000
_cell.angle_alpha   90.00
_cell.angle_beta   90.00
_cell.angle_gamma   90.00
#
_symmetry.space_group_name_H-M   'P 1'
#
loop_
_entity.id
_entity.type
_entity.pdbx_description
1 polymer ?
#
loop_
_entity_poly.entity_id
_entity_poly.type
_entity_poly.pdbx_seq_one_letter_code
_entity_poly.pdbx_strand_id
1 'polypeptide(L)'
;MIRLFVSDLDGTLLNDKGTLDPEFFVLLEKLKEKNILFAVATGRQVPNVLELFASVINDVLIIAENGAYVSYKGEELFTAPIPKEQVKELIKCTELIPETAIFLCCKEVGYLNNNSKKMNEIGDFYGVISKYEE
;
A
#
# COMPACT_ATOMS: atom_id res chain seq x y z
N MET A 1 -20.23 0.06 21.66
CA MET A 1 -18.95 0.77 21.88
C MET A 1 -18.07 0.52 20.65
N ILE A 2 -17.57 1.57 20.00
CA ILE A 2 -16.64 1.47 18.86
C ILE A 2 -15.28 1.05 19.39
N ARG A 3 -14.64 0.06 18.77
CA ARG A 3 -13.31 -0.46 19.16
C ARG A 3 -12.28 -0.33 18.05
N LEU A 4 -12.73 -0.18 16.82
CA LEU A 4 -11.89 -0.05 15.63
C LEU A 4 -12.41 1.09 14.78
N PHE A 5 -11.52 1.97 14.36
CA PHE A 5 -11.78 3.00 13.36
C PHE A 5 -10.91 2.71 12.14
N VAL A 6 -11.52 2.58 10.97
CA VAL A 6 -10.82 2.30 9.71
C VAL A 6 -11.00 3.49 8.78
N SER A 7 -9.92 3.98 8.20
CA SER A 7 -9.92 5.05 7.21
C SER A 7 -9.26 4.59 5.92
N ASP A 8 -9.79 5.03 4.80
CA ASP A 8 -9.07 5.05 3.54
C ASP A 8 -7.95 6.11 3.59
N LEU A 9 -7.00 6.03 2.68
CA LEU A 9 -5.81 6.86 2.65
C LEU A 9 -5.95 8.02 1.65
N ASP A 10 -6.09 7.68 0.37
CA ASP A 10 -6.08 8.66 -0.71
C ASP A 10 -7.42 9.37 -0.86
N GLY A 11 -7.40 10.70 -0.83
CA GLY A 11 -8.62 11.51 -0.86
C GLY A 11 -9.46 11.47 0.43
N THR A 12 -8.97 10.81 1.49
CA THR A 12 -9.66 10.72 2.79
C THR A 12 -8.75 11.17 3.94
N LEU A 13 -7.67 10.44 4.21
CA LEU A 13 -6.76 10.72 5.34
C LEU A 13 -5.60 11.63 4.94
N LEU A 14 -5.15 11.53 3.68
CA LEU A 14 -4.07 12.36 3.15
C LEU A 14 -4.60 13.72 2.68
N ASN A 15 -3.80 14.76 2.90
CA ASN A 15 -4.01 16.07 2.30
C ASN A 15 -3.63 16.09 0.81
N ASP A 16 -3.85 17.23 0.15
CA ASP A 16 -3.55 17.42 -1.28
C ASP A 16 -2.06 17.26 -1.64
N LYS A 17 -1.18 17.25 -0.65
CA LYS A 17 0.27 17.00 -0.82
C LYS A 17 0.64 15.54 -0.66
N GLY A 18 -0.32 14.66 -0.40
CA GLY A 18 -0.08 13.24 -0.17
C GLY A 18 0.56 12.94 1.19
N THR A 19 0.44 13.82 2.17
CA THR A 19 0.99 13.67 3.51
C THR A 19 -0.10 13.63 4.58
N LEU A 20 0.22 13.02 5.73
CA LEU A 20 -0.64 13.07 6.92
C LEU A 20 -0.65 14.47 7.51
N ASP A 21 -1.83 14.96 7.85
CA ASP A 21 -1.96 16.22 8.58
C ASP A 21 -1.44 16.06 10.01
N PRO A 22 -0.75 17.07 10.59
CA PRO A 22 -0.33 17.04 11.99
C PRO A 22 -1.47 16.77 12.99
N GLU A 23 -2.71 17.17 12.68
CA GLU A 23 -3.89 16.88 13.50
C GLU A 23 -4.19 15.38 13.60
N PHE A 24 -3.79 14.58 12.60
CA PHE A 24 -3.94 13.13 12.64
C PHE A 24 -3.22 12.52 13.85
N PHE A 25 -2.01 12.94 14.14
CA PHE A 25 -1.23 12.41 15.27
C PHE A 25 -1.87 12.74 16.61
N VAL A 26 -2.47 13.93 16.73
CA VAL A 26 -3.23 14.32 17.93
C VAL A 26 -4.50 13.47 18.08
N LEU A 27 -5.19 13.20 16.97
CA LEU A 27 -6.37 12.34 16.95
C LEU A 27 -6.04 10.89 17.30
N LEU A 28 -4.91 10.38 16.76
CA LEU A 28 -4.45 9.02 17.06
C LEU A 28 -4.21 8.80 18.55
N GLU A 29 -3.58 9.74 19.25
CA GLU A 29 -3.40 9.66 20.70
C GLU A 29 -4.75 9.65 21.45
N LYS A 30 -5.70 10.48 21.03
CA LYS A 30 -7.05 10.46 21.63
C LYS A 30 -7.80 9.14 21.42
N LEU A 31 -7.58 8.48 20.27
CA LEU A 31 -8.16 7.15 20.02
C LEU A 31 -7.53 6.10 20.94
N LYS A 32 -6.20 6.15 21.11
CA LYS A 32 -5.45 5.27 22.03
C LYS A 32 -5.94 5.40 23.47
N GLU A 33 -6.10 6.63 23.98
CA GLU A 33 -6.65 6.90 25.32
C GLU A 33 -8.03 6.26 25.53
N LYS A 34 -8.83 6.16 24.45
CA LYS A 34 -10.15 5.53 24.47
C LYS A 34 -10.14 4.02 24.19
N ASN A 35 -8.95 3.43 24.04
CA ASN A 35 -8.77 2.04 23.62
C ASN A 35 -9.47 1.72 22.28
N ILE A 36 -9.43 2.66 21.34
CA ILE A 36 -9.91 2.50 19.97
C ILE A 36 -8.70 2.31 19.08
N LEU A 37 -8.62 1.15 18.41
CA LEU A 37 -7.58 0.87 17.42
C LEU A 37 -7.88 1.67 16.15
N PHE A 38 -6.86 2.33 15.61
CA PHE A 38 -6.91 2.95 14.29
C PHE A 38 -6.32 2.01 13.25
N ALA A 39 -6.99 1.89 12.11
CA ALA A 39 -6.51 1.16 10.94
C ALA A 39 -6.55 2.06 9.71
N VAL A 40 -5.56 1.91 8.85
CA VAL A 40 -5.62 2.42 7.47
C VAL A 40 -5.88 1.25 6.51
N ALA A 41 -6.76 1.45 5.53
CA ALA A 41 -7.07 0.48 4.49
C ALA A 41 -6.87 1.15 3.12
N THR A 42 -5.95 0.63 2.30
CA THR A 42 -5.55 1.28 1.06
C THR A 42 -5.13 0.25 -0.02
N GLY A 43 -5.22 0.67 -1.29
CA GLY A 43 -4.64 -0.07 -2.42
C GLY A 43 -3.14 0.16 -2.59
N ARG A 44 -2.53 1.07 -1.83
CA ARG A 44 -1.09 1.35 -1.94
C ARG A 44 -0.24 0.14 -1.57
N GLN A 45 0.98 0.10 -2.15
CA GLN A 45 1.98 -0.91 -1.81
C GLN A 45 2.45 -0.81 -0.36
N VAL A 46 2.83 -1.97 0.20
CA VAL A 46 3.31 -2.10 1.57
C VAL A 46 4.44 -1.10 1.90
N PRO A 47 5.53 -0.99 1.12
CA PRO A 47 6.63 -0.07 1.46
C PRO A 47 6.17 1.37 1.63
N ASN A 48 5.28 1.86 0.77
CA ASN A 48 4.79 3.23 0.81
C ASN A 48 3.97 3.51 2.06
N VAL A 49 3.13 2.56 2.45
CA VAL A 49 2.30 2.71 3.64
C VAL A 49 3.16 2.66 4.90
N LEU A 50 4.13 1.73 4.95
CA LEU A 50 5.05 1.61 6.08
C LEU A 50 5.90 2.88 6.26
N GLU A 51 6.38 3.49 5.17
CA GLU A 51 7.12 4.74 5.20
C GLU A 51 6.26 5.89 5.72
N LEU A 52 5.03 6.02 5.22
CA LEU A 52 4.09 7.08 5.62
C LEU A 52 3.75 7.03 7.11
N PHE A 53 3.61 5.83 7.67
CA PHE A 53 3.27 5.62 9.08
C PHE A 53 4.48 5.27 9.96
N ALA A 54 5.72 5.41 9.47
CA ALA A 54 6.94 4.99 10.18
C ALA A 54 7.03 5.49 11.62
N SER A 55 6.63 6.74 11.87
CA SER A 55 6.67 7.36 13.21
C SER A 55 5.64 6.80 14.19
N VAL A 56 4.58 6.16 13.70
CA VAL A 56 3.45 5.64 14.48
C VAL A 56 3.11 4.19 14.13
N ILE A 57 4.03 3.46 13.55
CA ILE A 57 3.84 2.10 13.03
C ILE A 57 3.33 1.11 14.09
N ASN A 58 3.66 1.33 15.36
CA ASN A 58 3.22 0.49 16.46
C ASN A 58 1.78 0.77 16.93
N ASP A 59 1.20 1.87 16.48
CA ASP A 59 -0.12 2.35 16.94
C ASP A 59 -1.20 2.19 15.87
N VAL A 60 -0.81 1.88 14.62
CA VAL A 60 -1.71 1.78 13.47
C VAL A 60 -1.73 0.36 12.91
N LEU A 61 -2.93 -0.18 12.71
CA LEU A 61 -3.11 -1.41 11.94
C LEU A 61 -3.06 -1.05 10.45
N ILE A 62 -2.15 -1.68 9.71
CA ILE A 62 -1.98 -1.46 8.27
C ILE A 62 -2.73 -2.53 7.49
N ILE A 63 -3.62 -2.13 6.60
CA ILE A 63 -4.27 -2.97 5.60
C ILE A 63 -3.89 -2.40 4.24
N ALA A 64 -2.92 -2.99 3.59
CA ALA A 64 -2.35 -2.54 2.31
C ALA A 64 -2.69 -3.52 1.17
N GLU A 65 -2.29 -3.19 -0.07
CA GLU A 65 -2.47 -4.04 -1.26
C GLU A 65 -3.94 -4.47 -1.45
N ASN A 66 -4.91 -3.55 -1.26
CA ASN A 66 -6.34 -3.85 -1.30
C ASN A 66 -6.77 -4.98 -0.33
N GLY A 67 -6.11 -5.11 0.81
CA GLY A 67 -6.38 -6.13 1.83
C GLY A 67 -5.56 -7.41 1.69
N ALA A 68 -4.70 -7.53 0.68
CA ALA A 68 -3.83 -8.70 0.53
C ALA A 68 -2.68 -8.73 1.55
N TYR A 69 -2.45 -7.64 2.26
CA TYR A 69 -1.45 -7.54 3.33
C TYR A 69 -2.03 -6.84 4.55
N VAL A 70 -1.82 -7.45 5.73
CA VAL A 70 -2.20 -6.85 7.02
C VAL A 70 -1.05 -6.97 8.00
N SER A 71 -0.70 -5.85 8.66
CA SER A 71 0.30 -5.83 9.73
C SER A 71 -0.11 -4.93 10.89
N TYR A 72 0.42 -5.25 12.07
CA TYR A 72 0.24 -4.44 13.27
C TYR A 72 1.49 -4.54 14.15
N LYS A 73 1.95 -3.42 14.70
CA LYS A 73 3.18 -3.33 15.51
C LYS A 73 4.43 -3.86 14.82
N GLY A 74 4.50 -3.69 13.50
CA GLY A 74 5.62 -4.19 12.70
C GLY A 74 5.57 -5.69 12.41
N GLU A 75 4.57 -6.42 12.91
CA GLU A 75 4.38 -7.85 12.65
C GLU A 75 3.35 -8.07 11.55
N GLU A 76 3.67 -8.94 10.59
CA GLU A 76 2.74 -9.39 9.58
C GLU A 76 1.71 -10.32 10.21
N LEU A 77 0.43 -9.95 10.08
CA LEU A 77 -0.70 -10.75 10.58
C LEU A 77 -1.34 -11.60 9.49
N PHE A 78 -1.31 -11.11 8.25
CA PHE A 78 -1.94 -11.77 7.12
C PHE A 78 -1.26 -11.36 5.81
N THR A 79 -1.12 -12.34 4.91
CA THR A 79 -0.70 -12.11 3.52
C THR A 79 -1.43 -13.10 2.59
N ALA A 80 -1.90 -12.61 1.45
CA ALA A 80 -2.58 -13.40 0.42
C ALA A 80 -1.86 -13.25 -0.93
N PRO A 81 -0.73 -13.94 -1.15
CA PRO A 81 0.02 -13.83 -2.39
C PRO A 81 -0.72 -14.56 -3.53
N ILE A 82 -0.62 -14.02 -4.75
CA ILE A 82 -1.04 -14.73 -5.95
C ILE A 82 -0.04 -15.89 -6.19
N PRO A 83 -0.51 -17.12 -6.38
CA PRO A 83 0.37 -18.25 -6.68
C PRO A 83 1.25 -17.99 -7.91
N LYS A 84 2.53 -18.36 -7.83
CA LYS A 84 3.53 -18.07 -8.88
C LYS A 84 3.11 -18.54 -10.29
N GLU A 85 2.44 -19.67 -10.40
CA GLU A 85 1.99 -20.18 -11.69
C GLU A 85 0.86 -19.32 -12.28
N GLN A 86 -0.04 -18.79 -11.42
CA GLN A 86 -1.08 -17.86 -11.88
C GLN A 86 -0.47 -16.51 -12.31
N VAL A 87 0.56 -16.01 -11.61
CA VAL A 87 1.30 -14.81 -12.03
C VAL A 87 1.88 -14.99 -13.42
N LYS A 88 2.51 -16.14 -13.71
CA LYS A 88 3.05 -16.45 -15.06
C LYS A 88 1.96 -16.48 -16.14
N GLU A 89 0.79 -17.03 -15.83
CA GLU A 89 -0.34 -17.04 -16.76
C GLU A 89 -0.87 -15.63 -17.03
N LEU A 90 -1.02 -14.80 -15.98
CA LEU A 90 -1.42 -13.40 -16.12
C LEU A 90 -0.44 -12.60 -16.97
N ILE A 91 0.87 -12.77 -16.78
CA ILE A 91 1.90 -12.14 -17.60
C ILE A 91 1.71 -12.50 -19.07
N LYS A 92 1.58 -13.80 -19.40
CA LYS A 92 1.36 -14.25 -20.79
C LYS A 92 0.08 -13.67 -21.39
N CYS A 93 -0.99 -13.56 -20.63
CA CYS A 93 -2.24 -12.97 -21.11
C CYS A 93 -2.08 -11.47 -21.45
N THR A 94 -1.34 -10.74 -20.65
CA THR A 94 -1.14 -9.29 -20.88
C THR A 94 -0.17 -9.02 -22.03
N GLU A 95 0.79 -9.91 -22.32
CA GLU A 95 1.67 -9.81 -23.50
C GLU A 95 0.88 -9.86 -24.82
N LEU A 96 -0.31 -10.44 -24.83
CA LEU A 96 -1.19 -10.48 -25.99
C LEU A 96 -1.98 -9.19 -26.22
N ILE A 97 -1.97 -8.26 -25.28
CA ILE A 97 -2.74 -7.02 -25.36
C ILE A 97 -1.79 -5.86 -25.70
N PRO A 98 -1.91 -5.24 -26.89
CA PRO A 98 -1.06 -4.12 -27.28
C PRO A 98 -1.12 -2.96 -26.27
N GLU A 99 -0.02 -2.26 -26.12
CA GLU A 99 0.09 -1.05 -25.27
C GLU A 99 -0.21 -1.26 -23.79
N THR A 100 -0.13 -2.51 -23.30
CA THR A 100 -0.23 -2.82 -21.87
C THR A 100 1.13 -2.94 -21.24
N ALA A 101 1.18 -2.60 -19.96
CA ALA A 101 2.33 -2.87 -19.11
C ALA A 101 1.87 -3.58 -17.84
N ILE A 102 2.71 -4.45 -17.31
CA ILE A 102 2.46 -5.18 -16.09
C ILE A 102 3.28 -4.56 -14.97
N PHE A 103 2.61 -4.32 -13.87
CA PHE A 103 3.24 -3.96 -12.64
C PHE A 103 2.98 -5.05 -11.59
N LEU A 104 4.04 -5.75 -11.17
CA LEU A 104 3.98 -6.79 -10.15
C LEU A 104 4.34 -6.20 -8.79
N CYS A 105 3.34 -6.08 -7.92
CA CYS A 105 3.52 -5.65 -6.54
C CYS A 105 4.06 -6.82 -5.72
N CYS A 106 5.28 -6.69 -5.20
CA CYS A 106 5.86 -7.59 -4.23
C CYS A 106 6.05 -6.87 -2.89
N LYS A 107 6.25 -7.63 -1.82
CA LYS A 107 6.30 -7.09 -0.45
C LYS A 107 7.30 -5.95 -0.25
N GLU A 108 8.46 -6.01 -0.89
CA GLU A 108 9.54 -5.04 -0.71
C GLU A 108 9.77 -4.16 -1.94
N VAL A 109 9.30 -4.58 -3.12
CA VAL A 109 9.59 -3.93 -4.38
C VAL A 109 8.52 -4.24 -5.41
N GLY A 110 8.28 -3.31 -6.33
CA GLY A 110 7.47 -3.54 -7.52
C GLY A 110 8.34 -3.84 -8.75
N TYR A 111 7.90 -4.74 -9.61
CA TYR A 111 8.53 -5.05 -10.88
C TYR A 111 7.67 -4.58 -12.03
N LEU A 112 8.30 -3.91 -13.00
CA LEU A 112 7.65 -3.40 -14.21
C LEU A 112 8.27 -4.06 -15.44
N ASN A 113 7.46 -4.63 -16.32
CA ASN A 113 7.94 -5.31 -17.53
C ASN A 113 8.15 -4.38 -18.74
N ASN A 114 7.76 -3.12 -18.65
CA ASN A 114 7.88 -2.16 -19.76
C ASN A 114 8.45 -0.83 -19.27
N ASN A 115 9.54 -0.42 -19.89
CA ASN A 115 10.25 0.83 -19.60
C ASN A 115 9.61 2.03 -20.33
N SER A 116 8.29 2.14 -20.35
CA SER A 116 7.62 3.30 -20.92
C SER A 116 7.67 4.49 -19.96
N LYS A 117 7.92 5.70 -20.50
CA LYS A 117 7.94 6.95 -19.73
C LYS A 117 6.64 7.15 -18.94
N LYS A 118 5.51 6.77 -19.52
CA LYS A 118 4.18 6.87 -18.90
C LYS A 118 4.04 5.95 -17.66
N MET A 119 4.67 4.78 -17.67
CA MET A 119 4.64 3.86 -16.54
C MET A 119 5.56 4.33 -15.41
N ASN A 120 6.66 4.99 -15.72
CA ASN A 120 7.50 5.62 -14.70
C ASN A 120 6.72 6.73 -13.98
N GLU A 121 5.99 7.57 -14.71
CA GLU A 121 5.13 8.61 -14.12
C GLU A 121 4.05 8.02 -13.21
N ILE A 122 3.46 6.88 -13.55
CA ILE A 122 2.51 6.16 -12.71
C ILE A 122 3.21 5.58 -11.48
N GLY A 123 4.39 4.99 -11.64
CA GLY A 123 5.20 4.48 -10.55
C GLY A 123 5.56 5.57 -9.55
N ASP A 124 6.00 6.72 -10.03
CA ASP A 124 6.33 7.89 -9.21
C ASP A 124 5.10 8.43 -8.46
N PHE A 125 3.94 8.46 -9.12
CA PHE A 125 2.68 8.90 -8.50
C PHE A 125 2.26 8.01 -7.32
N TYR A 126 2.42 6.69 -7.45
CA TYR A 126 2.12 5.74 -6.37
C TYR A 126 3.29 5.51 -5.40
N GLY A 127 4.42 6.22 -5.60
CA GLY A 127 5.62 6.08 -4.78
C GLY A 127 6.24 4.68 -4.86
N VAL A 128 6.19 4.08 -6.03
CA VAL A 128 6.61 2.69 -6.25
C VAL A 128 8.12 2.61 -6.42
N ILE A 129 8.78 1.79 -5.61
CA ILE A 129 10.15 1.37 -5.85
C ILE A 129 10.10 0.31 -6.95
N SER A 130 10.40 0.69 -8.20
CA SER A 130 10.40 -0.25 -9.33
C SER A 130 11.81 -0.69 -9.67
N LYS A 131 12.00 -1.98 -9.87
CA LYS A 131 13.18 -2.55 -10.52
C LYS A 131 12.76 -3.05 -11.88
N TYR A 132 13.58 -2.75 -12.89
CA TYR A 132 13.42 -3.31 -14.23
C TYR A 132 14.21 -4.62 -14.29
N GLU A 133 13.56 -5.72 -14.64
CA GLU A 133 14.21 -6.95 -15.06
C GLU A 133 13.76 -7.24 -16.51
N GLU A 134 14.72 -7.49 -17.40
CA GLU A 134 14.52 -7.96 -18.79
C GLU A 134 14.05 -9.43 -18.78
#